data_bb4d1076d69be065a9591b5aabef828e
#
_entry.id   bb4d1076d69be065a9591b5aabef828e
#
_cell.length_a   1.000
_cell.length_b   1.000
_cell.length_c   1.000
_cell.angle_alpha   90.00
_cell.angle_beta   90.00
_cell.angle_gamma   90.00
#
_symmetry.space_group_name_H-M   'P 1'
#
loop_
_entity.id
_entity.type
_entity.pdbx_description
1 polymer ?
#
loop_
_entity_poly.entity_id
_entity_poly.type
_entity_poly.pdbx_seq_one_letter_code
_entity_poly.pdbx_strand_id
1 'polypeptide(L)'
;TDLFMTNRTNGVATYRNTDFFGMVEGLNFALQYQGKNEGTGNYKANGDGHGLSVTYTIDGFSFTGAYANSDRTDFQSSDSKGEKAEVWALSTKYDPNNVYAAVMYGESHNMNSDDGDVVNKTQNFEAVLQYQFDFGLRPSIGYSYSKALDVAGYKDSDRLNYIEIGTWYYFNKNMNVYTAYQINLLDKSDYVLAHGLNTDDQLAFGIVYQF
;
A
#
# COMPACT_ATOMS: atom_id res chain seq x y z
N THR A 1 10.47 -3.39 4.66
CA THR A 1 10.12 -3.33 6.09
C THR A 1 9.66 -1.92 6.42
N ASP A 2 8.41 -1.80 6.79
CA ASP A 2 7.75 -0.52 7.01
C ASP A 2 8.20 0.07 8.34
N LEU A 3 8.99 1.11 8.28
CA LEU A 3 9.62 1.72 9.43
C LEU A 3 8.92 3.01 9.85
N PHE A 4 8.30 3.70 8.91
CA PHE A 4 7.77 5.03 9.09
C PHE A 4 6.24 5.02 9.01
N MET A 5 5.55 5.03 10.14
CA MET A 5 4.08 5.14 10.22
C MET A 5 3.27 4.09 9.46
N THR A 6 3.94 3.06 8.94
CA THR A 6 3.31 2.01 8.15
C THR A 6 3.39 0.68 8.87
N ASN A 7 2.47 -0.21 8.58
CA ASN A 7 2.32 -1.62 8.96
C ASN A 7 2.79 -2.02 10.40
N ARG A 8 4.06 -2.32 10.66
CA ARG A 8 4.56 -2.86 11.94
C ARG A 8 5.27 -1.81 12.77
N THR A 9 4.62 -0.71 13.06
CA THR A 9 5.17 0.38 13.85
C THR A 9 4.93 0.17 15.36
N ASN A 10 5.88 0.60 16.16
CA ASN A 10 5.78 0.64 17.61
C ASN A 10 5.56 2.08 18.09
N GLY A 11 4.99 2.26 19.29
CA GLY A 11 4.86 3.56 19.90
C GLY A 11 3.91 4.51 19.18
N VAL A 12 2.84 3.99 18.57
CA VAL A 12 1.84 4.78 17.84
C VAL A 12 0.63 5.08 18.72
N ALA A 13 0.30 6.36 18.86
CA ALA A 13 -0.98 6.82 19.36
C ALA A 13 -1.91 7.19 18.20
N THR A 14 -3.15 6.69 18.23
CA THR A 14 -4.14 6.96 17.17
C THR A 14 -5.42 7.49 17.78
N TYR A 15 -5.87 8.65 17.31
CA TYR A 15 -7.21 9.16 17.54
C TYR A 15 -8.05 8.91 16.28
N ARG A 16 -9.24 8.36 16.44
CA ARG A 16 -10.22 8.13 15.37
C ARG A 16 -11.53 8.78 15.72
N ASN A 17 -12.18 9.36 14.73
CA ASN A 17 -13.49 9.96 14.87
C ASN A 17 -14.36 9.56 13.68
N THR A 18 -15.58 9.19 13.96
CA THR A 18 -16.59 8.81 12.97
C THR A 18 -17.65 9.88 12.87
N ASP A 19 -18.21 10.03 11.68
CA ASP A 19 -19.26 10.98 11.34
C ASP A 19 -18.95 12.42 11.76
N PHE A 20 -17.66 12.79 11.77
CA PHE A 20 -17.16 14.10 12.17
C PHE A 20 -17.86 14.63 13.44
N PHE A 21 -17.64 13.94 14.55
CA PHE A 21 -18.29 14.17 15.84
C PHE A 21 -19.83 14.02 15.82
N GLY A 22 -20.37 13.22 14.87
CA GLY A 22 -21.81 13.06 14.66
C GLY A 22 -22.48 14.19 13.88
N MET A 23 -21.69 15.12 13.32
CA MET A 23 -22.21 16.27 12.56
C MET A 23 -22.32 16.01 11.06
N VAL A 24 -21.46 15.12 10.51
CA VAL A 24 -21.44 14.81 9.08
C VAL A 24 -21.37 13.30 8.91
N GLU A 25 -22.51 12.69 8.61
CA GLU A 25 -22.60 11.24 8.36
C GLU A 25 -21.65 10.81 7.24
N GLY A 26 -20.94 9.71 7.47
CA GLY A 26 -19.99 9.15 6.51
C GLY A 26 -18.62 9.83 6.47
N LEU A 27 -18.43 10.97 7.15
CA LEU A 27 -17.12 11.64 7.20
C LEU A 27 -16.32 11.15 8.42
N ASN A 28 -15.28 10.38 8.16
CA ASN A 28 -14.41 9.79 9.17
C ASN A 28 -13.00 10.33 9.04
N PHE A 29 -12.29 10.48 10.16
CA PHE A 29 -10.89 10.84 10.13
C PHE A 29 -10.08 10.13 11.22
N ALA A 30 -8.77 10.01 10.99
CA ALA A 30 -7.83 9.56 11.98
C ALA A 30 -6.61 10.47 12.04
N LEU A 31 -6.11 10.71 13.25
CA LEU A 31 -4.85 11.39 13.52
C LEU A 31 -3.93 10.40 14.21
N GLN A 32 -2.66 10.37 13.80
CA GLN A 32 -1.67 9.46 14.35
C GLN A 32 -0.39 10.21 14.72
N TYR A 33 0.20 9.77 15.81
CA TYR A 33 1.55 10.16 16.23
C TYR A 33 2.34 8.91 16.53
N GLN A 34 3.55 8.84 16.00
CA GLN A 34 4.53 7.82 16.31
C GLN A 34 5.72 8.48 17.03
N GLY A 35 6.03 8.02 18.24
CA GLY A 35 7.22 8.45 18.96
C GLY A 35 8.48 7.91 18.30
N LYS A 36 9.56 8.68 18.38
CA LYS A 36 10.87 8.30 17.85
C LYS A 36 11.38 7.01 18.47
N ASN A 37 12.07 6.22 17.65
CA ASN A 37 12.80 5.02 18.04
C ASN A 37 14.17 5.03 17.36
N GLU A 38 15.11 5.77 17.94
CA GLU A 38 16.44 5.96 17.40
C GLU A 38 17.39 4.90 17.95
N GLY A 39 17.58 3.83 17.19
CA GLY A 39 18.63 2.84 17.43
C GLY A 39 19.92 3.21 16.71
N THR A 40 21.07 3.00 17.33
CA THR A 40 22.38 3.25 16.70
C THR A 40 22.61 2.37 15.49
N GLY A 41 22.79 2.99 14.31
CA GLY A 41 23.17 2.31 13.06
C GLY A 41 22.11 1.37 12.50
N ASN A 42 20.86 1.57 12.83
CA ASN A 42 19.80 0.65 12.46
C ASN A 42 18.88 1.24 11.40
N TYR A 43 18.79 0.58 10.26
CA TYR A 43 17.79 0.90 9.23
C TYR A 43 16.33 0.72 9.71
N LYS A 44 16.11 0.23 10.93
CA LYS A 44 14.80 0.07 11.56
C LYS A 44 14.47 1.16 12.57
N ALA A 45 15.27 2.19 12.63
CA ALA A 45 15.02 3.36 13.47
C ALA A 45 14.13 4.38 12.74
N ASN A 46 13.44 5.20 13.50
CA ASN A 46 12.66 6.33 13.00
C ASN A 46 12.75 7.50 13.99
N GLY A 47 12.64 8.71 13.50
CA GLY A 47 12.31 9.88 14.31
C GLY A 47 10.81 9.98 14.60
N ASP A 48 10.37 11.13 15.10
CA ASP A 48 8.94 11.37 15.33
C ASP A 48 8.14 11.35 14.03
N GLY A 49 6.95 10.74 14.09
CA GLY A 49 6.06 10.60 12.93
C GLY A 49 4.65 11.11 13.17
N HIS A 50 4.02 11.63 12.13
CA HIS A 50 2.66 12.14 12.14
C HIS A 50 1.88 11.61 10.95
N GLY A 51 0.61 11.29 11.16
CA GLY A 51 -0.28 10.81 10.10
C GLY A 51 -1.69 11.39 10.23
N LEU A 52 -2.32 11.56 9.08
CA LEU A 52 -3.71 11.97 8.94
C LEU A 52 -4.36 11.12 7.85
N SER A 53 -5.59 10.66 8.09
CA SER A 53 -6.45 10.14 7.02
C SER A 53 -7.86 10.70 7.16
N VAL A 54 -8.51 10.91 6.02
CA VAL A 54 -9.91 11.34 5.93
C VAL A 54 -10.60 10.44 4.93
N THR A 55 -11.76 9.92 5.29
CA THR A 55 -12.62 9.12 4.41
C THR A 55 -14.04 9.70 4.45
N TYR A 56 -14.60 9.92 3.27
CA TYR A 56 -16.01 10.27 3.13
C TYR A 56 -16.73 9.17 2.35
N THR A 57 -17.80 8.65 2.94
CA THR A 57 -18.61 7.57 2.37
C THR A 57 -20.02 8.07 2.11
N ILE A 58 -20.49 7.94 0.87
CA ILE A 58 -21.83 8.31 0.43
C ILE A 58 -22.32 7.38 -0.68
N ASP A 59 -23.55 6.89 -0.59
CA ASP A 59 -24.21 6.06 -1.63
C ASP A 59 -23.36 4.87 -2.14
N GLY A 60 -22.62 4.25 -1.20
CA GLY A 60 -21.72 3.11 -1.53
C GLY A 60 -20.37 3.49 -2.11
N PHE A 61 -20.12 4.76 -2.39
CA PHE A 61 -18.78 5.27 -2.71
C PHE A 61 -18.05 5.68 -1.44
N SER A 62 -16.75 5.41 -1.41
CA SER A 62 -15.85 5.94 -0.39
C SER A 62 -14.69 6.66 -1.06
N PHE A 63 -14.40 7.87 -0.61
CA PHE A 63 -13.27 8.69 -1.06
C PHE A 63 -12.33 8.85 0.11
N THR A 64 -11.07 8.47 -0.06
CA THR A 64 -10.09 8.54 1.03
C THR A 64 -8.85 9.30 0.59
N GLY A 65 -8.39 10.20 1.45
CA GLY A 65 -7.06 10.82 1.37
C GLY A 65 -6.29 10.50 2.63
N ALA A 66 -5.01 10.17 2.50
CA ALA A 66 -4.12 9.94 3.62
C ALA A 66 -2.75 10.57 3.38
N TYR A 67 -2.13 11.03 4.45
CA TYR A 67 -0.76 11.54 4.49
C TYR A 67 -0.09 11.06 5.76
N ALA A 68 1.18 10.66 5.65
CA ALA A 68 2.01 10.40 6.80
C ALA A 68 3.44 10.84 6.52
N ASN A 69 4.13 11.31 7.55
CA ASN A 69 5.56 11.59 7.51
C ASN A 69 6.23 11.12 8.80
N SER A 70 7.51 10.88 8.73
CA SER A 70 8.36 10.59 9.87
C SER A 70 9.72 11.22 9.64
N ASP A 71 10.34 11.73 10.70
CA ASP A 71 11.71 12.18 10.62
C ASP A 71 12.63 10.96 10.42
N ARG A 72 13.63 11.11 9.56
CA ARG A 72 14.71 10.15 9.38
C ARG A 72 15.78 10.43 10.45
N THR A 73 16.41 9.40 10.96
CA THR A 73 17.54 9.57 11.89
C THR A 73 18.74 10.17 11.17
N ASP A 74 19.68 10.74 11.90
CA ASP A 74 20.94 11.29 11.36
C ASP A 74 21.68 10.25 10.50
N PHE A 75 21.64 8.98 10.92
CA PHE A 75 22.23 7.89 10.14
C PHE A 75 21.51 7.67 8.81
N GLN A 76 20.20 7.69 8.79
CA GLN A 76 19.41 7.51 7.57
C GLN A 76 19.55 8.69 6.61
N SER A 77 19.57 9.92 7.12
CA SER A 77 19.70 11.15 6.32
C SER A 77 21.10 11.41 5.79
N SER A 78 22.11 10.65 6.26
CA SER A 78 23.49 10.75 5.75
C SER A 78 23.64 10.39 4.26
N ASP A 79 22.61 9.75 3.66
CA ASP A 79 22.54 9.48 2.23
C ASP A 79 22.23 10.72 1.36
N SER A 80 22.03 11.89 1.97
CA SER A 80 21.70 13.15 1.33
C SER A 80 20.36 13.19 0.56
N LYS A 81 19.45 12.24 0.84
CA LYS A 81 18.11 12.16 0.21
C LYS A 81 17.02 12.90 0.99
N GLY A 82 17.41 13.67 2.02
CA GLY A 82 16.52 14.47 2.85
C GLY A 82 16.26 13.87 4.22
N GLU A 83 15.67 14.69 5.10
CA GLU A 83 15.49 14.40 6.52
C GLU A 83 14.15 13.72 6.84
N LYS A 84 13.27 13.58 5.87
CA LYS A 84 11.93 13.03 6.07
C LYS A 84 11.65 11.82 5.16
N ALA A 85 10.90 10.90 5.72
CA ALA A 85 10.19 9.87 4.98
C ALA A 85 8.71 10.26 4.92
N GLU A 86 8.12 10.28 3.74
CA GLU A 86 6.77 10.79 3.53
C GLU A 86 5.98 9.91 2.58
N VAL A 87 4.67 9.83 2.79
CA VAL A 87 3.74 9.16 1.87
C VAL A 87 2.41 9.90 1.86
N TRP A 88 1.82 10.01 0.69
CA TRP A 88 0.43 10.39 0.53
C TRP A 88 -0.26 9.44 -0.45
N ALA A 89 -1.55 9.25 -0.26
CA ALA A 89 -2.38 8.45 -1.16
C ALA A 89 -3.79 9.00 -1.24
N LEU A 90 -4.39 8.86 -2.41
CA LEU A 90 -5.80 9.10 -2.67
C LEU A 90 -6.42 7.80 -3.19
N SER A 91 -7.61 7.48 -2.72
CA SER A 91 -8.35 6.32 -3.23
C SER A 91 -9.84 6.58 -3.32
N THR A 92 -10.48 5.85 -4.22
CA THR A 92 -11.92 5.73 -4.27
C THR A 92 -12.33 4.26 -4.35
N LYS A 93 -13.44 3.94 -3.70
CA LYS A 93 -14.01 2.60 -3.66
C LYS A 93 -15.51 2.68 -3.90
N TYR A 94 -16.05 1.69 -4.62
CA TYR A 94 -17.47 1.40 -4.76
C TYR A 94 -17.72 -0.05 -4.32
N ASP A 95 -18.68 -0.27 -3.41
CA ASP A 95 -18.88 -1.59 -2.78
C ASP A 95 -20.37 -2.02 -2.62
N PRO A 96 -21.35 -1.50 -3.38
CA PRO A 96 -22.72 -1.98 -3.37
C PRO A 96 -23.02 -3.03 -4.44
N ASN A 97 -24.16 -3.71 -4.30
CA ASN A 97 -24.75 -4.57 -5.32
C ASN A 97 -23.83 -5.68 -5.83
N ASN A 98 -23.12 -6.34 -4.91
CA ASN A 98 -22.19 -7.43 -5.26
C ASN A 98 -20.97 -7.01 -6.12
N VAL A 99 -20.84 -5.72 -6.44
CA VAL A 99 -19.67 -5.16 -7.13
C VAL A 99 -18.71 -4.56 -6.13
N TYR A 100 -17.43 -4.91 -6.22
CA TYR A 100 -16.37 -4.20 -5.55
C TYR A 100 -15.42 -3.63 -6.60
N ALA A 101 -15.27 -2.32 -6.62
CA ALA A 101 -14.32 -1.62 -7.46
C ALA A 101 -13.52 -0.62 -6.62
N ALA A 102 -12.22 -0.61 -6.78
CA ALA A 102 -11.38 0.37 -6.08
C ALA A 102 -10.21 0.78 -6.96
N VAL A 103 -9.79 2.04 -6.80
CA VAL A 103 -8.58 2.59 -7.41
C VAL A 103 -7.83 3.44 -6.39
N MET A 104 -6.51 3.36 -6.40
CA MET A 104 -5.61 4.13 -5.55
C MET A 104 -4.46 4.69 -6.38
N TYR A 105 -4.05 5.92 -6.05
CA TYR A 105 -2.79 6.50 -6.45
C TYR A 105 -2.11 7.13 -5.24
N GLY A 106 -0.79 6.97 -5.15
CA GLY A 106 -0.01 7.57 -4.09
C GLY A 106 1.47 7.71 -4.46
N GLU A 107 2.14 8.59 -3.75
CA GLU A 107 3.58 8.78 -3.85
C GLU A 107 4.24 8.64 -2.48
N SER A 108 5.46 8.13 -2.46
CA SER A 108 6.27 8.10 -1.26
C SER A 108 7.67 8.68 -1.50
N HIS A 109 8.25 9.25 -0.46
CA HIS A 109 9.63 9.72 -0.42
C HIS A 109 10.36 9.02 0.71
N ASN A 110 11.51 8.43 0.41
CA ASN A 110 12.40 7.76 1.39
C ASN A 110 11.73 6.67 2.25
N MET A 111 10.58 6.14 1.80
CA MET A 111 9.79 5.13 2.53
C MET A 111 10.15 3.71 2.13
N ASN A 112 10.52 3.50 0.87
CA ASN A 112 10.75 2.19 0.30
C ASN A 112 12.24 1.94 0.11
N SER A 113 12.63 0.65 0.16
CA SER A 113 13.97 0.22 -0.21
C SER A 113 13.88 -1.01 -1.10
N ASP A 114 14.78 -1.09 -2.09
CA ASP A 114 14.99 -2.25 -2.92
C ASP A 114 16.41 -2.75 -2.68
N ASP A 115 16.54 -4.00 -2.24
CA ASP A 115 17.79 -4.67 -1.85
C ASP A 115 18.68 -3.85 -0.89
N GLY A 116 18.04 -3.08 0.01
CA GLY A 116 18.72 -2.24 1.01
C GLY A 116 18.95 -0.79 0.58
N ASP A 117 18.85 -0.48 -0.70
CA ASP A 117 18.98 0.89 -1.20
C ASP A 117 17.67 1.67 -1.04
N VAL A 118 17.72 2.84 -0.43
CA VAL A 118 16.55 3.71 -0.26
C VAL A 118 16.14 4.30 -1.60
N VAL A 119 14.91 4.03 -2.00
CA VAL A 119 14.28 4.67 -3.17
C VAL A 119 13.80 6.05 -2.77
N ASN A 120 14.39 7.09 -3.39
CA ASN A 120 14.09 8.48 -3.02
C ASN A 120 12.61 8.82 -3.26
N LYS A 121 12.06 8.48 -4.40
CA LYS A 121 10.65 8.70 -4.70
C LYS A 121 10.02 7.49 -5.38
N THR A 122 8.78 7.14 -4.99
CA THR A 122 7.96 6.16 -5.72
C THR A 122 6.62 6.73 -6.10
N GLN A 123 6.12 6.28 -7.24
CA GLN A 123 4.73 6.47 -7.67
C GLN A 123 4.06 5.11 -7.70
N ASN A 124 2.87 5.02 -7.12
CA ASN A 124 2.13 3.76 -6.99
C ASN A 124 0.71 3.93 -7.50
N PHE A 125 0.26 2.99 -8.31
CA PHE A 125 -1.10 2.93 -8.79
C PHE A 125 -1.64 1.51 -8.62
N GLU A 126 -2.85 1.39 -8.07
CA GLU A 126 -3.55 0.13 -7.94
C GLU A 126 -5.01 0.29 -8.35
N ALA A 127 -5.54 -0.73 -9.04
CA ALA A 127 -6.95 -0.82 -9.38
C ALA A 127 -7.44 -2.26 -9.26
N VAL A 128 -8.68 -2.46 -8.82
CA VAL A 128 -9.29 -3.77 -8.71
C VAL A 128 -10.77 -3.71 -9.03
N LEU A 129 -11.26 -4.74 -9.69
CA LEU A 129 -12.68 -4.98 -9.94
C LEU A 129 -13.04 -6.42 -9.59
N GLN A 130 -14.09 -6.60 -8.79
CA GLN A 130 -14.61 -7.90 -8.39
C GLN A 130 -16.13 -7.92 -8.50
N TYR A 131 -16.68 -9.11 -8.70
CA TYR A 131 -18.12 -9.34 -8.65
C TYR A 131 -18.44 -10.59 -7.83
N GLN A 132 -19.32 -10.48 -6.85
CA GLN A 132 -19.77 -11.59 -6.01
C GLN A 132 -21.06 -12.18 -6.57
N PHE A 133 -20.99 -13.40 -7.09
CA PHE A 133 -22.19 -14.15 -7.48
C PHE A 133 -22.88 -14.78 -6.26
N ASP A 134 -24.19 -14.88 -6.31
CA ASP A 134 -25.00 -15.45 -5.21
C ASP A 134 -24.66 -16.92 -4.90
N PHE A 135 -24.15 -17.66 -5.89
CA PHE A 135 -23.73 -19.05 -5.70
C PHE A 135 -22.32 -19.19 -5.13
N GLY A 136 -21.69 -18.10 -4.69
CA GLY A 136 -20.42 -18.11 -3.96
C GLY A 136 -19.17 -17.84 -4.78
N LEU A 137 -19.24 -17.70 -6.13
CA LEU A 137 -18.09 -17.36 -6.96
C LEU A 137 -17.82 -15.86 -6.92
N ARG A 138 -16.52 -15.47 -6.80
CA ARG A 138 -16.06 -14.09 -6.86
C ARG A 138 -14.85 -13.96 -7.79
N PRO A 139 -15.05 -13.75 -9.09
CA PRO A 139 -13.96 -13.36 -9.99
C PRO A 139 -13.42 -11.98 -9.65
N SER A 140 -12.14 -11.79 -9.95
CA SER A 140 -11.39 -10.56 -9.70
C SER A 140 -10.41 -10.29 -10.84
N ILE A 141 -10.26 -9.04 -11.19
CA ILE A 141 -9.15 -8.52 -11.98
C ILE A 141 -8.54 -7.33 -11.26
N GLY A 142 -7.22 -7.31 -11.17
CA GLY A 142 -6.45 -6.23 -10.55
C GLY A 142 -5.30 -5.79 -11.44
N TYR A 143 -4.85 -4.57 -11.24
CA TYR A 143 -3.64 -4.01 -11.83
C TYR A 143 -2.84 -3.31 -10.75
N SER A 144 -1.54 -3.57 -10.69
CA SER A 144 -0.64 -2.93 -9.74
C SER A 144 0.60 -2.44 -10.46
N TYR A 145 0.94 -1.18 -10.21
CA TYR A 145 2.09 -0.50 -10.79
C TYR A 145 2.85 0.30 -9.73
N SER A 146 4.17 0.17 -9.71
CA SER A 146 5.06 0.98 -8.89
C SER A 146 6.30 1.38 -9.68
N LYS A 147 6.64 2.66 -9.63
CA LYS A 147 7.80 3.24 -10.30
C LYS A 147 8.72 3.93 -9.31
N ALA A 148 10.01 3.64 -9.40
CA ALA A 148 11.06 4.37 -8.69
C ALA A 148 11.54 5.56 -9.52
N LEU A 149 11.69 6.70 -8.88
CA LEU A 149 12.21 7.94 -9.46
C LEU A 149 13.44 8.39 -8.67
N ASP A 150 14.33 9.12 -9.33
CA ASP A 150 15.55 9.67 -8.74
C ASP A 150 16.44 8.60 -8.05
N VAL A 151 16.60 7.46 -8.70
CA VAL A 151 17.42 6.36 -8.17
C VAL A 151 18.88 6.59 -8.54
N ALA A 152 19.76 6.63 -7.55
CA ALA A 152 21.19 6.84 -7.76
C ALA A 152 21.79 5.75 -8.67
N GLY A 153 22.40 6.16 -9.79
CA GLY A 153 23.03 5.25 -10.76
C GLY A 153 22.08 4.65 -11.79
N TYR A 154 20.76 4.90 -11.68
CA TYR A 154 19.76 4.40 -12.62
C TYR A 154 18.84 5.52 -13.10
N LYS A 155 18.20 5.29 -14.24
CA LYS A 155 17.05 6.11 -14.67
C LYS A 155 15.82 5.72 -13.87
N ASP A 156 14.78 6.53 -13.99
CA ASP A 156 13.45 6.16 -13.52
C ASP A 156 13.09 4.77 -13.99
N SER A 157 12.74 3.89 -13.07
CA SER A 157 12.57 2.46 -13.35
C SER A 157 11.30 1.90 -12.72
N ASP A 158 10.62 1.04 -13.46
CA ASP A 158 9.49 0.31 -12.93
C ASP A 158 9.99 -0.72 -11.90
N ARG A 159 9.31 -0.79 -10.75
CA ARG A 159 9.59 -1.72 -9.64
C ARG A 159 8.61 -2.88 -9.62
N LEU A 160 7.40 -2.60 -10.04
CA LEU A 160 6.28 -3.53 -10.05
C LEU A 160 5.35 -3.13 -11.20
N ASN A 161 4.97 -4.11 -12.02
CA ASN A 161 4.00 -3.90 -13.08
C ASN A 161 3.34 -5.25 -13.41
N TYR A 162 2.10 -5.46 -12.99
CA TYR A 162 1.40 -6.70 -13.27
C TYR A 162 -0.11 -6.55 -13.32
N ILE A 163 -0.75 -7.47 -14.04
CA ILE A 163 -2.19 -7.75 -13.98
C ILE A 163 -2.39 -9.03 -13.19
N GLU A 164 -3.33 -9.04 -12.26
CA GLU A 164 -3.77 -10.24 -11.56
C GLU A 164 -5.20 -10.59 -11.97
N ILE A 165 -5.40 -11.85 -12.35
CA ILE A 165 -6.72 -12.43 -12.60
C ILE A 165 -6.91 -13.55 -11.61
N GLY A 166 -7.96 -13.47 -10.80
CA GLY A 166 -8.21 -14.42 -9.75
C GLY A 166 -9.68 -14.74 -9.57
N THR A 167 -9.94 -15.72 -8.74
CA THR A 167 -11.29 -16.04 -8.31
C THR A 167 -11.27 -16.72 -6.96
N TRP A 168 -12.28 -16.42 -6.15
CA TRP A 168 -12.60 -17.13 -4.92
C TRP A 168 -13.91 -17.89 -5.11
N TYR A 169 -14.02 -19.03 -4.43
CA TYR A 169 -15.28 -19.73 -4.28
C TYR A 169 -15.57 -19.95 -2.79
N TYR A 170 -16.63 -19.34 -2.31
CA TYR A 170 -17.08 -19.39 -0.93
C TYR A 170 -18.09 -20.54 -0.77
N PHE A 171 -17.69 -21.60 -0.09
CA PHE A 171 -18.61 -22.70 0.29
C PHE A 171 -19.60 -22.23 1.36
N ASN A 172 -19.12 -21.38 2.25
CA ASN A 172 -19.88 -20.73 3.32
C ASN A 172 -19.04 -19.57 3.89
N LYS A 173 -19.56 -18.91 4.96
CA LYS A 173 -18.87 -17.78 5.60
C LYS A 173 -17.51 -18.12 6.22
N ASN A 174 -17.24 -19.39 6.46
CA ASN A 174 -16.03 -19.86 7.16
C ASN A 174 -15.00 -20.50 6.21
N MET A 175 -15.41 -20.90 4.99
CA MET A 175 -14.53 -21.65 4.10
C MET A 175 -14.59 -21.13 2.68
N ASN A 176 -13.44 -20.88 2.10
CA ASN A 176 -13.28 -20.59 0.68
C ASN A 176 -12.00 -21.22 0.10
N VAL A 177 -11.98 -21.37 -1.20
CA VAL A 177 -10.79 -21.67 -1.99
C VAL A 177 -10.55 -20.53 -2.97
N TYR A 178 -9.32 -20.35 -3.37
CA TYR A 178 -8.99 -19.35 -4.39
C TYR A 178 -7.89 -19.82 -5.33
N THR A 179 -7.88 -19.22 -6.51
CA THR A 179 -6.76 -19.25 -7.45
C THR A 179 -6.53 -17.85 -7.99
N ALA A 180 -5.27 -17.49 -8.19
CA ALA A 180 -4.87 -16.23 -8.79
C ALA A 180 -3.69 -16.46 -9.73
N TYR A 181 -3.72 -15.84 -10.90
CA TYR A 181 -2.65 -15.81 -11.86
C TYR A 181 -2.20 -14.36 -12.08
N GLN A 182 -0.95 -14.10 -11.79
CA GLN A 182 -0.30 -12.82 -12.00
C GLN A 182 0.46 -12.86 -13.32
N ILE A 183 0.08 -12.00 -14.24
CA ILE A 183 0.78 -11.74 -15.49
C ILE A 183 1.77 -10.61 -15.22
N ASN A 184 3.05 -10.92 -15.21
CA ASN A 184 4.08 -9.94 -14.95
C ASN A 184 4.40 -9.15 -16.23
N LEU A 185 4.30 -7.83 -16.14
CA LEU A 185 4.55 -6.87 -17.23
C LEU A 185 5.84 -6.07 -17.01
N LEU A 186 6.63 -6.44 -15.97
CA LEU A 186 7.84 -5.75 -15.60
C LEU A 186 8.97 -6.09 -16.57
N ASP A 187 9.51 -5.09 -17.25
CA ASP A 187 10.65 -5.25 -18.16
C ASP A 187 11.96 -5.51 -17.39
N LYS A 188 12.82 -6.35 -17.96
CA LYS A 188 14.17 -6.65 -17.43
C LYS A 188 15.11 -5.47 -17.68
N SER A 189 14.97 -4.40 -16.90
CA SER A 189 15.89 -3.27 -16.91
C SER A 189 17.14 -3.55 -16.05
N ASP A 190 18.19 -2.74 -16.21
CA ASP A 190 19.39 -2.84 -15.37
C ASP A 190 19.05 -2.67 -13.88
N TYR A 191 18.10 -1.81 -13.55
CA TYR A 191 17.58 -1.63 -12.21
C TYR A 191 16.94 -2.92 -11.67
N VAL A 192 16.03 -3.51 -12.44
CA VAL A 192 15.29 -4.73 -12.08
C VAL A 192 16.26 -5.89 -11.85
N LEU A 193 17.27 -6.04 -12.72
CA LEU A 193 18.29 -7.08 -12.60
C LEU A 193 19.20 -6.86 -11.39
N ALA A 194 19.64 -5.63 -11.16
CA ALA A 194 20.53 -5.29 -10.05
C ALA A 194 19.89 -5.50 -8.67
N HIS A 195 18.57 -5.27 -8.56
CA HIS A 195 17.83 -5.42 -7.30
C HIS A 195 17.08 -6.76 -7.18
N GLY A 196 17.29 -7.68 -8.12
CA GLY A 196 16.69 -9.02 -8.07
C GLY A 196 15.17 -9.02 -8.08
N LEU A 197 14.53 -8.04 -8.73
CA LEU A 197 13.07 -7.96 -8.79
C LEU A 197 12.50 -9.06 -9.67
N ASN A 198 11.39 -9.65 -9.24
CA ASN A 198 10.77 -10.75 -9.97
C ASN A 198 10.08 -10.25 -11.24
N THR A 199 10.38 -10.90 -12.35
CA THR A 199 9.80 -10.64 -13.68
C THR A 199 9.01 -11.83 -14.23
N ASP A 200 8.89 -12.91 -13.46
CA ASP A 200 8.17 -14.10 -13.90
C ASP A 200 6.69 -14.02 -13.48
N ASP A 201 5.85 -14.64 -14.28
CA ASP A 201 4.46 -14.87 -13.93
C ASP A 201 4.34 -15.75 -12.69
N GLN A 202 3.24 -15.59 -11.94
CA GLN A 202 3.01 -16.37 -10.73
C GLN A 202 1.60 -16.98 -10.76
N LEU A 203 1.49 -18.20 -10.25
CA LEU A 203 0.23 -18.89 -10.06
C LEU A 203 0.09 -19.30 -8.59
N ALA A 204 -1.02 -18.93 -7.98
CA ALA A 204 -1.32 -19.26 -6.60
C ALA A 204 -2.64 -20.04 -6.48
N PHE A 205 -2.66 -21.00 -5.55
CA PHE A 205 -3.87 -21.68 -5.08
C PHE A 205 -3.88 -21.63 -3.57
N GLY A 206 -5.06 -21.50 -2.99
CA GLY A 206 -5.18 -21.52 -1.55
C GLY A 206 -6.55 -21.97 -1.07
N ILE A 207 -6.57 -22.38 0.18
CA ILE A 207 -7.77 -22.68 0.94
C ILE A 207 -7.73 -21.87 2.24
N VAL A 208 -8.86 -21.28 2.60
CA VAL A 208 -9.02 -20.51 3.84
C VAL A 208 -10.14 -21.15 4.65
N TYR A 209 -9.87 -21.38 5.91
CA TYR A 209 -10.87 -21.78 6.90
C TYR A 209 -10.75 -20.89 8.13
N GLN A 210 -11.86 -20.29 8.53
CA GLN A 210 -11.98 -19.44 9.72
C GLN A 210 -12.89 -20.12 10.75
N PHE A 211 -12.39 -20.26 11.95
CA PHE A 211 -13.10 -20.87 13.11
C PHE A 211 -13.38 -19.82 14.19
#